data_f73dc3589e21d45d8c71791cb1614a16
#
_entry.id   f73dc3589e21d45d8c71791cb1614a16
#
_cell.length_a   1.000
_cell.length_b   1.000
_cell.length_c   1.000
_cell.angle_alpha   90.00
_cell.angle_beta   90.00
_cell.angle_gamma   90.00
#
_symmetry.space_group_name_H-M   'P 1'
#
loop_
_entity.id
_entity.type
_entity.pdbx_description
1 polymer ?
#
loop_
_entity_poly.entity_id
_entity_poly.type
_entity_poly.pdbx_seq_one_letter_code
_entity_poly.pdbx_strand_id
1 'polypeptide(L)'
;MIVDFVLTLSLTLPNSVSDVGPLLTQIDFVEPVQQVLTYPPAGVENRLSGLQLPDGPLTAYETDFLADTVFFGAFAITKDFGYGFVTGANSLEAAREIAIEECLKQGPICLVYAEILPQGYAPLEIGQISLAPEAAGYYNNPDPAWGNFRAMAVSEDGAYSVVWGYGSPSEASAAALSDCGEFVIDDFPNLREMPCILVPFK
;
A
#
# COMPACT_ATOMS: atom_id res chain seq x y z
N MET A 1 -48.50 26.20 -56.44
CA MET A 1 -47.97 27.43 -55.84
C MET A 1 -47.34 26.98 -54.52
N ILE A 2 -46.03 26.63 -54.58
CA ILE A 2 -45.26 26.11 -53.46
C ILE A 2 -44.38 27.30 -53.01
N VAL A 3 -44.53 27.74 -51.80
CA VAL A 3 -43.75 28.82 -51.19
C VAL A 3 -42.62 28.19 -50.40
N ASP A 4 -41.39 28.30 -50.92
CA ASP A 4 -40.15 27.92 -50.23
C ASP A 4 -39.83 28.91 -49.10
N PHE A 5 -39.79 28.41 -47.90
CA PHE A 5 -39.33 29.16 -46.73
C PHE A 5 -37.84 28.82 -46.50
N VAL A 6 -36.94 29.71 -46.93
CA VAL A 6 -35.53 29.61 -46.62
C VAL A 6 -35.27 30.20 -45.21
N LEU A 7 -34.99 29.34 -44.26
CA LEU A 7 -34.64 29.74 -42.92
C LEU A 7 -33.11 29.96 -42.89
N THR A 8 -32.66 31.22 -42.92
CA THR A 8 -31.26 31.59 -42.72
C THR A 8 -30.92 31.58 -41.22
N LEU A 9 -30.19 30.57 -40.78
CA LEU A 9 -29.68 30.50 -39.43
C LEU A 9 -28.35 31.31 -39.35
N SER A 10 -28.42 32.49 -38.76
CA SER A 10 -27.22 33.30 -38.48
C SER A 10 -26.56 32.78 -37.19
N LEU A 11 -25.45 32.04 -37.33
CA LEU A 11 -24.58 31.67 -36.21
C LEU A 11 -23.72 32.88 -35.83
N THR A 12 -24.08 33.57 -34.76
CA THR A 12 -23.17 34.50 -34.08
C THR A 12 -22.27 33.69 -33.15
N LEU A 13 -20.99 33.56 -33.50
CA LEU A 13 -19.97 33.01 -32.61
C LEU A 13 -19.71 34.01 -31.49
N PRO A 14 -19.77 33.63 -30.23
CA PRO A 14 -19.30 34.46 -29.15
C PRO A 14 -17.77 34.48 -29.19
N ASN A 15 -17.20 35.68 -29.16
CA ASN A 15 -15.76 35.90 -28.89
C ASN A 15 -15.45 35.33 -27.50
N SER A 16 -14.90 34.13 -27.46
CA SER A 16 -14.40 33.56 -26.23
C SER A 16 -13.06 34.24 -25.90
N VAL A 17 -13.09 35.11 -24.95
CA VAL A 17 -11.92 35.50 -24.16
C VAL A 17 -11.41 34.23 -23.49
N SER A 18 -10.21 33.83 -23.84
CA SER A 18 -9.49 32.73 -23.22
C SER A 18 -9.12 33.12 -21.80
N ASP A 19 -10.02 32.89 -20.88
CA ASP A 19 -9.71 32.90 -19.46
C ASP A 19 -9.08 31.51 -19.14
N VAL A 20 -7.76 31.43 -19.34
CA VAL A 20 -6.97 30.30 -18.86
C VAL A 20 -6.84 30.51 -17.36
N GLY A 21 -7.87 30.10 -16.64
CA GLY A 21 -7.78 29.97 -15.20
C GLY A 21 -6.58 29.06 -14.85
N PRO A 22 -5.88 29.34 -13.73
CA PRO A 22 -4.76 28.52 -13.34
C PRO A 22 -5.25 27.07 -13.24
N LEU A 23 -4.55 26.17 -13.92
CA LEU A 23 -4.64 24.74 -13.70
C LEU A 23 -4.39 24.54 -12.18
N LEU A 24 -5.47 24.44 -11.43
CA LEU A 24 -5.41 23.91 -10.08
C LEU A 24 -4.89 22.49 -10.25
N THR A 25 -3.61 22.31 -10.00
CA THR A 25 -3.04 20.99 -9.76
C THR A 25 -3.95 20.36 -8.73
N GLN A 26 -4.64 19.30 -9.12
CA GLN A 26 -5.42 18.46 -8.23
C GLN A 26 -4.42 17.95 -7.19
N ILE A 27 -4.39 18.60 -6.05
CA ILE A 27 -3.68 18.05 -4.89
C ILE A 27 -4.56 16.86 -4.51
N ASP A 28 -4.08 15.67 -4.79
CA ASP A 28 -4.68 14.46 -4.28
C ASP A 28 -4.63 14.57 -2.75
N PHE A 29 -5.77 14.93 -2.18
CA PHE A 29 -5.96 14.87 -0.74
C PHE A 29 -5.93 13.39 -0.37
N VAL A 30 -4.78 12.91 0.06
CA VAL A 30 -4.74 11.66 0.81
C VAL A 30 -5.57 11.90 2.06
N GLU A 31 -6.72 11.25 2.15
CA GLU A 31 -7.55 11.36 3.34
C GLU A 31 -6.72 10.96 4.56
N PRO A 32 -6.73 11.76 5.64
CA PRO A 32 -5.95 11.44 6.81
C PRO A 32 -6.41 10.09 7.38
N VAL A 33 -5.46 9.25 7.81
CA VAL A 33 -5.77 8.01 8.51
C VAL A 33 -6.68 8.32 9.69
N GLN A 34 -7.88 7.77 9.66
CA GLN A 34 -8.88 7.98 10.70
C GLN A 34 -8.81 6.88 11.77
N GLN A 35 -8.35 5.70 11.40
CA GLN A 35 -8.29 4.56 12.30
C GLN A 35 -7.09 3.66 12.00
N VAL A 36 -6.33 3.38 13.07
CA VAL A 36 -5.24 2.41 13.05
C VAL A 36 -5.73 1.11 13.64
N LEU A 37 -5.56 0.02 12.90
CA LEU A 37 -5.87 -1.33 13.34
C LEU A 37 -4.57 -2.05 13.70
N THR A 38 -4.60 -2.79 14.80
CA THR A 38 -3.52 -3.66 15.21
C THR A 38 -4.08 -5.06 15.44
N TYR A 39 -3.40 -6.06 14.93
CA TYR A 39 -3.78 -7.46 15.06
C TYR A 39 -2.74 -8.22 15.88
N PRO A 40 -3.09 -9.41 16.40
CA PRO A 40 -2.09 -10.33 16.95
C PRO A 40 -0.99 -10.61 15.93
N PRO A 41 0.28 -10.79 16.35
CA PRO A 41 1.40 -11.01 15.43
C PRO A 41 1.28 -12.31 14.63
N ALA A 42 0.63 -13.34 15.18
CA ALA A 42 0.47 -14.63 14.52
C ALA A 42 -0.46 -14.52 13.31
N GLY A 43 0.04 -14.94 12.16
CA GLY A 43 -0.74 -15.07 10.92
C GLY A 43 -1.35 -16.47 10.78
N VAL A 44 -2.36 -16.56 9.95
CA VAL A 44 -3.03 -17.80 9.56
C VAL A 44 -2.85 -18.00 8.06
N GLU A 45 -2.36 -19.18 7.67
CA GLU A 45 -2.27 -19.56 6.25
C GLU A 45 -3.67 -19.62 5.62
N ASN A 46 -3.83 -19.00 4.47
CA ASN A 46 -4.97 -19.10 3.59
C ASN A 46 -4.50 -19.59 2.21
N ARG A 47 -4.57 -20.89 1.98
CA ARG A 47 -4.17 -21.50 0.72
C ARG A 47 -5.26 -21.33 -0.32
N LEU A 48 -4.94 -20.61 -1.41
CA LEU A 48 -5.87 -20.32 -2.51
C LEU A 48 -5.86 -21.38 -3.59
N SER A 49 -4.79 -22.21 -3.65
CA SER A 49 -4.61 -23.25 -4.69
C SER A 49 -4.37 -24.61 -4.07
N GLY A 50 -5.00 -25.63 -4.63
CA GLY A 50 -4.74 -27.04 -4.30
C GLY A 50 -3.59 -27.65 -5.11
N LEU A 51 -2.85 -26.86 -5.91
CA LEU A 51 -1.73 -27.33 -6.68
C LEU A 51 -0.62 -27.81 -5.75
N GLN A 52 0.00 -28.95 -6.09
CA GLN A 52 1.17 -29.44 -5.35
C GLN A 52 2.43 -28.78 -5.89
N LEU A 53 3.20 -28.17 -5.00
CA LEU A 53 4.49 -27.57 -5.35
C LEU A 53 5.57 -28.67 -5.49
N PRO A 54 6.46 -28.60 -6.47
CA PRO A 54 7.65 -29.44 -6.52
C PRO A 54 8.67 -29.01 -5.44
N ASP A 55 9.68 -29.86 -5.19
CA ASP A 55 10.60 -29.75 -4.04
C ASP A 55 11.19 -28.34 -3.80
N GLY A 56 11.65 -27.65 -4.84
CA GLY A 56 12.27 -26.32 -4.68
C GLY A 56 11.30 -25.26 -4.15
N PRO A 57 10.21 -24.94 -4.87
CA PRO A 57 9.17 -24.02 -4.40
C PRO A 57 8.48 -24.49 -3.11
N LEU A 58 8.32 -25.81 -2.90
CA LEU A 58 7.77 -26.34 -1.64
C LEU A 58 8.69 -26.01 -0.46
N THR A 59 9.99 -26.20 -0.61
CA THR A 59 10.96 -25.84 0.43
C THR A 59 10.86 -24.35 0.78
N ALA A 60 10.93 -23.45 -0.22
CA ALA A 60 10.79 -22.01 0.04
C ALA A 60 9.45 -21.65 0.69
N TYR A 61 8.38 -22.32 0.26
CA TYR A 61 7.06 -22.14 0.86
C TYR A 61 7.03 -22.53 2.35
N GLU A 62 7.57 -23.69 2.70
CA GLU A 62 7.51 -24.23 4.06
C GLU A 62 8.56 -23.59 4.99
N THR A 63 9.78 -23.33 4.49
CA THR A 63 10.89 -22.90 5.36
C THR A 63 11.09 -21.40 5.39
N ASP A 64 10.65 -20.67 4.36
CA ASP A 64 10.86 -19.23 4.29
C ASP A 64 9.53 -18.48 4.46
N PHE A 65 8.53 -18.79 3.63
CA PHE A 65 7.24 -18.09 3.69
C PHE A 65 6.41 -18.45 4.93
N LEU A 66 6.24 -19.76 5.25
CA LEU A 66 5.46 -20.17 6.42
C LEU A 66 6.25 -20.11 7.74
N ALA A 67 7.58 -20.09 7.69
CA ALA A 67 8.37 -19.95 8.92
C ALA A 67 8.22 -18.55 9.55
N ASP A 68 7.96 -17.56 8.72
CA ASP A 68 7.76 -16.16 9.14
C ASP A 68 6.30 -15.75 8.91
N THR A 69 5.36 -16.46 9.59
CA THR A 69 3.92 -16.16 9.52
C THR A 69 3.59 -14.84 10.21
N VAL A 70 4.25 -13.76 9.77
CA VAL A 70 4.07 -12.45 10.36
C VAL A 70 3.16 -11.60 9.49
N PHE A 71 2.00 -11.28 10.03
CA PHE A 71 1.06 -10.28 9.54
C PHE A 71 0.51 -10.59 8.14
N PHE A 72 0.56 -9.65 7.16
CA PHE A 72 0.15 -9.98 5.79
C PHE A 72 1.34 -10.51 5.01
N GLY A 73 1.11 -11.62 4.34
CA GLY A 73 2.05 -12.20 3.39
C GLY A 73 1.32 -12.76 2.17
N ALA A 74 2.04 -12.91 1.09
CA ALA A 74 1.58 -13.60 -0.10
C ALA A 74 2.71 -14.40 -0.74
N PHE A 75 2.37 -15.55 -1.29
CA PHE A 75 3.25 -16.41 -2.07
C PHE A 75 2.63 -16.60 -3.46
N ALA A 76 3.35 -16.19 -4.50
CA ALA A 76 2.91 -16.27 -5.89
C ALA A 76 3.79 -17.26 -6.66
N ILE A 77 3.19 -17.93 -7.66
CA ILE A 77 3.87 -18.91 -8.49
C ILE A 77 3.58 -18.67 -9.97
N THR A 78 4.57 -19.02 -10.82
CA THR A 78 4.38 -19.15 -12.26
C THR A 78 3.81 -20.54 -12.61
N LYS A 79 3.38 -20.72 -13.87
CA LYS A 79 2.99 -22.05 -14.39
C LYS A 79 4.13 -23.08 -14.36
N ASP A 80 5.38 -22.62 -14.43
CA ASP A 80 6.59 -23.45 -14.45
C ASP A 80 7.27 -23.53 -13.06
N PHE A 81 6.50 -23.13 -12.02
CA PHE A 81 6.90 -23.17 -10.61
C PHE A 81 8.04 -22.21 -10.20
N GLY A 82 8.34 -21.18 -10.99
CA GLY A 82 9.03 -20.01 -10.46
C GLY A 82 8.16 -19.37 -9.39
N TYR A 83 8.73 -18.71 -8.41
CA TYR A 83 7.98 -18.15 -7.29
C TYR A 83 8.53 -16.80 -6.83
N GLY A 84 7.69 -16.08 -6.10
CA GLY A 84 8.03 -14.88 -5.35
C GLY A 84 7.12 -14.77 -4.14
N PHE A 85 7.60 -14.17 -3.06
CA PHE A 85 6.83 -13.99 -1.85
C PHE A 85 7.26 -12.77 -1.05
N VAL A 86 6.39 -12.34 -0.15
CA VAL A 86 6.66 -11.31 0.86
C VAL A 86 5.89 -11.67 2.13
N THR A 87 6.42 -11.25 3.27
CA THR A 87 5.78 -11.31 4.59
C THR A 87 5.93 -9.96 5.29
N GLY A 88 5.05 -9.65 6.23
CA GLY A 88 5.14 -8.45 7.05
C GLY A 88 4.60 -7.16 6.42
N ALA A 89 3.91 -7.22 5.27
CA ALA A 89 3.25 -6.05 4.71
C ALA A 89 2.13 -5.53 5.64
N ASN A 90 1.80 -4.25 5.53
CA ASN A 90 0.73 -3.60 6.28
C ASN A 90 -0.66 -3.78 5.62
N SER A 91 -0.74 -4.30 4.40
CA SER A 91 -1.99 -4.65 3.74
C SER A 91 -1.86 -5.95 2.94
N LEU A 92 -2.98 -6.67 2.80
CA LEU A 92 -3.04 -7.89 1.98
C LEU A 92 -2.83 -7.57 0.50
N GLU A 93 -3.33 -6.42 0.06
CA GLU A 93 -3.20 -5.98 -1.33
C GLU A 93 -1.75 -5.72 -1.68
N ALA A 94 -1.03 -4.97 -0.84
CA ALA A 94 0.41 -4.77 -1.00
C ALA A 94 1.18 -6.09 -1.01
N ALA A 95 0.89 -7.00 -0.08
CA ALA A 95 1.54 -8.30 -0.06
C ALA A 95 1.35 -9.08 -1.37
N ARG A 96 0.13 -9.08 -1.93
CA ARG A 96 -0.17 -9.73 -3.21
C ARG A 96 0.60 -9.12 -4.38
N GLU A 97 0.58 -7.81 -4.48
CA GLU A 97 1.25 -7.08 -5.55
C GLU A 97 2.76 -7.33 -5.53
N ILE A 98 3.39 -7.21 -4.36
CA ILE A 98 4.84 -7.44 -4.20
C ILE A 98 5.19 -8.89 -4.53
N ALA A 99 4.43 -9.87 -4.03
CA ALA A 99 4.68 -11.27 -4.32
C ALA A 99 4.55 -11.59 -5.82
N ILE A 100 3.58 -10.96 -6.50
CA ILE A 100 3.42 -11.08 -7.96
C ILE A 100 4.62 -10.47 -8.69
N GLU A 101 5.06 -9.27 -8.34
CA GLU A 101 6.22 -8.62 -8.95
C GLU A 101 7.51 -9.44 -8.74
N GLU A 102 7.74 -9.96 -7.53
CA GLU A 102 8.84 -10.87 -7.27
C GLU A 102 8.78 -12.14 -8.15
N CYS A 103 7.59 -12.73 -8.25
CA CYS A 103 7.37 -13.92 -9.07
C CYS A 103 7.58 -13.63 -10.57
N LEU A 104 7.22 -12.43 -11.06
CA LEU A 104 7.39 -12.03 -12.47
C LEU A 104 8.87 -11.98 -12.90
N LYS A 105 9.81 -11.87 -11.97
CA LYS A 105 11.24 -12.05 -12.26
C LYS A 105 11.57 -13.49 -12.70
N GLN A 106 10.71 -14.46 -12.39
CA GLN A 106 10.88 -15.88 -12.70
C GLN A 106 10.07 -16.34 -13.93
N GLY A 107 9.10 -15.53 -14.39
CA GLY A 107 8.30 -15.85 -15.58
C GLY A 107 7.13 -14.88 -15.79
N PRO A 108 6.51 -14.91 -16.98
CA PRO A 108 5.63 -13.82 -17.43
C PRO A 108 4.22 -13.81 -16.83
N ILE A 109 3.81 -14.86 -16.14
CA ILE A 109 2.46 -14.99 -15.58
C ILE A 109 2.57 -15.56 -14.18
N CYS A 110 2.12 -14.80 -13.18
CA CYS A 110 2.11 -15.20 -11.78
C CYS A 110 0.69 -15.18 -11.22
N LEU A 111 0.42 -16.13 -10.32
CA LEU A 111 -0.82 -16.23 -9.57
C LEU A 111 -0.52 -16.40 -8.10
N VAL A 112 -1.28 -15.74 -7.24
CA VAL A 112 -1.15 -15.93 -5.80
C VAL A 112 -1.58 -17.36 -5.44
N TYR A 113 -0.67 -18.10 -4.84
CA TYR A 113 -0.84 -19.49 -4.42
C TYR A 113 -1.39 -19.59 -3.00
N ALA A 114 -0.86 -18.76 -2.10
CA ALA A 114 -1.24 -18.72 -0.69
C ALA A 114 -1.02 -17.33 -0.10
N GLU A 115 -1.69 -17.07 1.00
CA GLU A 115 -1.64 -15.83 1.76
C GLU A 115 -1.41 -16.12 3.24
N ILE A 116 -0.83 -15.17 3.96
CA ILE A 116 -0.84 -15.13 5.41
C ILE A 116 -1.74 -13.95 5.79
N LEU A 117 -2.70 -14.21 6.66
CA LEU A 117 -3.63 -13.21 7.17
C LEU A 117 -3.47 -13.13 8.69
N PRO A 118 -3.46 -11.93 9.28
CA PRO A 118 -3.49 -11.82 10.75
C PRO A 118 -4.76 -12.43 11.31
N GLN A 119 -4.67 -13.00 12.50
CA GLN A 119 -5.83 -13.61 13.16
C GLN A 119 -6.92 -12.55 13.42
N GLY A 120 -8.14 -12.84 12.99
CA GLY A 120 -9.27 -11.92 13.12
C GLY A 120 -9.32 -10.82 12.06
N TYR A 121 -8.55 -10.98 10.98
CA TYR A 121 -8.57 -10.04 9.87
C TYR A 121 -9.97 -9.85 9.29
N ALA A 122 -10.30 -8.59 9.04
CA ALA A 122 -11.40 -8.16 8.18
C ALA A 122 -10.85 -7.17 7.15
N PRO A 123 -11.43 -7.11 5.93
CA PRO A 123 -11.02 -6.13 4.94
C PRO A 123 -11.01 -4.70 5.51
N LEU A 124 -9.95 -3.95 5.19
CA LEU A 124 -9.83 -2.56 5.64
C LEU A 124 -10.87 -1.68 4.95
N GLU A 125 -11.43 -0.74 5.70
CA GLU A 125 -12.30 0.31 5.17
C GLU A 125 -11.46 1.53 4.76
N ILE A 126 -12.07 2.44 3.99
CA ILE A 126 -11.42 3.70 3.59
C ILE A 126 -11.00 4.49 4.84
N GLY A 127 -9.76 4.97 4.87
CA GLY A 127 -9.17 5.68 6.01
C GLY A 127 -8.68 4.78 7.13
N GLN A 128 -8.73 3.46 6.98
CA GLN A 128 -8.11 2.51 7.90
C GLN A 128 -6.74 2.10 7.38
N ILE A 129 -5.81 1.90 8.31
CA ILE A 129 -4.52 1.27 8.06
C ILE A 129 -4.26 0.25 9.15
N SER A 130 -3.66 -0.87 8.81
CA SER A 130 -3.14 -1.82 9.79
C SER A 130 -1.63 -1.67 9.94
N LEU A 131 -1.11 -2.05 11.09
CA LEU A 131 0.31 -1.97 11.40
C LEU A 131 0.86 -3.37 11.64
N ALA A 132 1.95 -3.69 10.95
CA ALA A 132 2.75 -4.88 11.26
C ALA A 132 3.20 -4.86 12.73
N PRO A 133 3.46 -6.03 13.35
CA PRO A 133 3.64 -6.15 14.80
C PRO A 133 4.72 -5.24 15.39
N GLU A 134 5.82 -5.03 14.67
CA GLU A 134 6.89 -4.15 15.12
C GLU A 134 6.43 -2.69 15.16
N ALA A 135 5.86 -2.18 14.07
CA ALA A 135 5.27 -0.85 13.99
C ALA A 135 4.14 -0.66 15.02
N ALA A 136 3.29 -1.69 15.20
CA ALA A 136 2.24 -1.70 16.22
C ALA A 136 2.80 -1.64 17.64
N GLY A 137 3.97 -2.22 17.88
CA GLY A 137 4.69 -2.14 19.16
C GLY A 137 4.99 -0.68 19.53
N TYR A 138 5.58 0.07 18.63
CA TYR A 138 5.86 1.51 18.83
C TYR A 138 4.58 2.34 18.98
N TYR A 139 3.60 2.07 18.14
CA TYR A 139 2.32 2.77 18.18
C TYR A 139 1.57 2.60 19.50
N ASN A 140 1.52 1.37 20.02
CA ASN A 140 0.78 1.05 21.26
C ASN A 140 1.55 1.42 22.53
N ASN A 141 2.88 1.46 22.47
CA ASN A 141 3.75 1.68 23.63
C ASN A 141 4.77 2.79 23.36
N PRO A 142 4.33 4.04 23.10
CA PRO A 142 5.24 5.13 22.88
C PRO A 142 6.04 5.41 24.16
N ASP A 143 7.38 5.52 24.04
CA ASP A 143 8.23 5.83 25.17
C ASP A 143 7.94 7.27 25.68
N PRO A 144 7.64 7.46 26.96
CA PRO A 144 7.46 8.80 27.55
C PRO A 144 8.68 9.74 27.33
N ALA A 145 9.87 9.18 27.18
CA ALA A 145 11.09 9.96 26.93
C ALA A 145 11.13 10.59 25.53
N TRP A 146 10.28 10.19 24.59
CA TRP A 146 10.25 10.76 23.25
C TRP A 146 9.76 12.21 23.20
N GLY A 147 9.13 12.71 24.26
CA GLY A 147 8.61 14.08 24.32
C GLY A 147 7.37 14.30 23.45
N ASN A 148 7.00 15.59 23.25
CA ASN A 148 5.76 15.95 22.59
C ASN A 148 5.87 16.03 21.06
N PHE A 149 7.06 16.25 20.53
CA PHE A 149 7.27 16.40 19.09
C PHE A 149 7.86 15.11 18.52
N ARG A 150 6.96 14.18 18.26
CA ARG A 150 7.21 12.87 17.67
C ARG A 150 6.22 12.61 16.56
N ALA A 151 6.61 11.78 15.62
CA ALA A 151 5.74 11.36 14.52
C ALA A 151 6.01 9.91 14.14
N MET A 152 5.02 9.28 13.52
CA MET A 152 5.14 7.97 12.92
C MET A 152 4.58 8.04 11.50
N ALA A 153 5.30 7.46 10.56
CA ALA A 153 4.85 7.26 9.19
C ALA A 153 4.93 5.77 8.84
N VAL A 154 4.01 5.30 8.01
CA VAL A 154 3.95 3.90 7.57
C VAL A 154 3.49 3.82 6.12
N SER A 155 3.89 2.77 5.44
CA SER A 155 3.44 2.42 4.08
C SER A 155 2.70 1.08 4.08
N GLU A 156 1.91 0.81 3.06
CA GLU A 156 1.18 -0.45 2.92
C GLU A 156 2.08 -1.66 2.72
N ASP A 157 3.28 -1.49 2.17
CA ASP A 157 4.27 -2.55 1.96
C ASP A 157 4.97 -3.02 3.25
N GLY A 158 4.75 -2.33 4.37
CA GLY A 158 5.34 -2.64 5.67
C GLY A 158 6.44 -1.68 6.11
N ALA A 159 6.88 -0.77 5.25
CA ALA A 159 7.83 0.28 5.64
C ALA A 159 7.24 1.17 6.73
N TYR A 160 8.07 1.58 7.67
CA TYR A 160 7.67 2.51 8.73
C TYR A 160 8.86 3.30 9.26
N SER A 161 8.56 4.45 9.86
CA SER A 161 9.51 5.23 10.65
C SER A 161 8.84 5.81 11.88
N VAL A 162 9.58 5.86 12.98
CA VAL A 162 9.17 6.51 14.23
C VAL A 162 10.27 7.46 14.65
N VAL A 163 9.95 8.73 14.73
CA VAL A 163 10.92 9.80 15.06
C VAL A 163 10.47 10.61 16.27
N TRP A 164 11.44 11.18 17.02
CA TRP A 164 11.18 11.97 18.22
C TRP A 164 12.31 12.98 18.48
N GLY A 165 12.06 13.88 19.44
CA GLY A 165 13.06 14.87 19.87
C GLY A 165 13.17 16.09 18.96
N TYR A 166 12.19 16.34 18.09
CA TYR A 166 12.16 17.48 17.18
C TYR A 166 11.69 18.77 17.88
N GLY A 167 11.94 19.90 17.21
CA GLY A 167 11.54 21.22 17.73
C GLY A 167 10.08 21.58 17.48
N SER A 168 9.43 20.89 16.52
CA SER A 168 8.02 21.12 16.16
C SER A 168 7.35 19.87 15.60
N PRO A 169 5.99 19.80 15.62
CA PRO A 169 5.25 18.70 15.00
C PRO A 169 5.49 18.59 13.49
N SER A 170 5.64 19.72 12.80
CA SER A 170 5.90 19.71 11.35
C SER A 170 7.27 19.15 10.99
N GLU A 171 8.30 19.45 11.78
CA GLU A 171 9.63 18.87 11.59
C GLU A 171 9.62 17.35 11.85
N ALA A 172 8.98 16.91 12.93
CA ALA A 172 8.83 15.48 13.22
C ALA A 172 8.07 14.76 12.10
N SER A 173 6.96 15.35 11.62
CA SER A 173 6.16 14.75 10.53
C SER A 173 6.97 14.64 9.23
N ALA A 174 7.69 15.68 8.85
CA ALA A 174 8.52 15.67 7.66
C ALA A 174 9.64 14.63 7.75
N ALA A 175 10.29 14.51 8.91
CA ALA A 175 11.32 13.52 9.15
C ALA A 175 10.75 12.09 9.08
N ALA A 176 9.60 11.82 9.73
CA ALA A 176 8.98 10.50 9.69
C ALA A 176 8.62 10.06 8.26
N LEU A 177 8.05 10.96 7.46
CA LEU A 177 7.73 10.67 6.06
C LEU A 177 8.98 10.42 5.22
N SER A 178 10.02 11.24 5.40
CA SER A 178 11.28 11.08 4.68
C SER A 178 11.96 9.76 5.02
N ASP A 179 12.11 9.47 6.30
CA ASP A 179 12.78 8.25 6.78
C ASP A 179 12.01 6.99 6.38
N CYS A 180 10.67 7.01 6.49
CA CYS A 180 9.82 5.90 6.04
C CYS A 180 9.98 5.66 4.54
N GLY A 181 10.05 6.72 3.73
CA GLY A 181 10.20 6.64 2.28
C GLY A 181 11.49 5.96 1.83
N GLU A 182 12.54 5.94 2.66
CA GLU A 182 13.79 5.23 2.36
C GLU A 182 13.65 3.69 2.41
N PHE A 183 12.58 3.18 3.02
CA PHE A 183 12.32 1.75 3.19
C PHE A 183 11.18 1.22 2.33
N VAL A 184 10.45 2.10 1.62
CA VAL A 184 9.38 1.68 0.70
C VAL A 184 9.98 0.87 -0.44
N ILE A 185 9.30 -0.21 -0.81
CA ILE A 185 9.69 -1.06 -1.94
C ILE A 185 9.36 -0.33 -3.25
N ASP A 186 10.37 0.10 -3.98
CA ASP A 186 10.25 0.82 -5.26
C ASP A 186 10.99 0.17 -6.44
N ASP A 187 11.59 -1.01 -6.19
CA ASP A 187 12.45 -1.72 -7.15
C ASP A 187 11.68 -2.40 -8.31
N PHE A 188 10.35 -2.33 -8.32
CA PHE A 188 9.53 -3.04 -9.30
C PHE A 188 8.83 -2.08 -10.27
N PRO A 189 9.03 -2.24 -11.59
CA PRO A 189 8.53 -1.28 -12.58
C PRO A 189 6.99 -1.22 -12.71
N ASN A 190 6.28 -2.24 -12.25
CA ASN A 190 4.81 -2.30 -12.35
C ASN A 190 4.12 -2.21 -10.99
N LEU A 191 4.89 -2.11 -9.90
CA LEU A 191 4.32 -1.94 -8.56
C LEU A 191 3.67 -0.55 -8.47
N ARG A 192 2.47 -0.49 -7.93
CA ARG A 192 1.86 0.81 -7.63
C ARG A 192 2.66 1.53 -6.55
N GLU A 193 2.62 2.84 -6.58
CA GLU A 193 3.20 3.64 -5.50
C GLU A 193 2.46 3.36 -4.18
N MET A 194 3.23 3.09 -3.13
CA MET A 194 2.76 2.88 -1.76
C MET A 194 3.39 3.93 -0.85
N PRO A 195 2.95 5.20 -0.94
CA PRO A 195 3.59 6.27 -0.20
C PRO A 195 3.43 6.09 1.31
N CYS A 196 4.42 6.55 2.06
CA CYS A 196 4.30 6.66 3.50
C CYS A 196 3.26 7.71 3.88
N ILE A 197 2.43 7.38 4.85
CA ILE A 197 1.41 8.26 5.42
C ILE A 197 1.61 8.42 6.92
N LEU A 198 1.27 9.60 7.44
CA LEU A 198 1.37 9.85 8.88
C LEU A 198 0.27 9.11 9.65
N VAL A 199 0.66 8.52 10.75
CA VAL A 199 -0.23 7.84 11.69
C VAL A 199 -0.32 8.66 12.98
N PRO A 200 -1.54 9.00 13.46
CA PRO A 200 -1.69 9.70 14.72
C PRO A 200 -1.24 8.80 15.89
N PHE A 201 -0.30 9.25 16.70
CA PHE A 201 -0.01 8.58 17.98
C PHE A 201 -1.19 8.71 18.95
N LYS A 202 -1.38 7.67 19.75
CA LYS A 202 -2.33 7.68 20.87
C LYS A 202 -1.88 8.59 21.99
#